data_a64794b7ce8c75f1d21e7c88ca8f73f2
#
_entry.id   a64794b7ce8c75f1d21e7c88ca8f73f2
#
_cell.length_a   1.000
_cell.length_b   1.000
_cell.length_c   1.000
_cell.angle_alpha   90.00
_cell.angle_beta   90.00
_cell.angle_gamma   90.00
#
_symmetry.space_group_name_H-M   'P 1'
#
loop_
_entity.id
_entity.type
_entity.pdbx_description
1 polymer ?
#
loop_
_entity_poly.entity_id
_entity_poly.type
_entity_poly.pdbx_seq_one_letter_code
_entity_poly.pdbx_strand_id
1 'polypeptide(L)'
;MKALVIGAGGVGSAIANIASRRPFITSMVIADRSLSRAQAAVTKVNDPRFSAQEVDASDVNDIRALIRKAAPDIVVNAVDPRFVMPIFLACEEEKVNYMDMAMSLSTPHPTDPMNKPGVKLGDEQFARADTWSKNGNYAVVGMGIEPGMSDVFARYAEDELFSRIDYLAVMDGSNLTVDGYDFAPSFSIWTTIEECLNPPLIFEEGRGWYTTEPFSKLETYDFPDGIGPVECVNVEHEEVVLIPMKVKAKEVRFKYGLGAQFIETLKTIHTLGLDKKEKISVQGVEVSPRDLLAALLPDPATLGDKMHGKTCAGTLVKGLGKDGNPKAVYIYNVVDNEWSMKNYGNQAVVWQTAINPLIAMELIANGTWKPAGINGPEWFPAQPFLDLISEYGSSWHIREEEPKGIVK
;
A
#
# COMPACT_ATOMS: atom_id res chain seq x y z
N MET A 1 8.13 -18.46 -12.13
CA MET A 1 7.90 -17.05 -12.54
C MET A 1 9.22 -16.31 -12.53
N LYS A 2 9.50 -15.49 -13.54
CA LYS A 2 10.61 -14.56 -13.62
C LYS A 2 10.10 -13.16 -13.24
N ALA A 3 10.71 -12.50 -12.28
CA ALA A 3 10.27 -11.18 -11.83
C ALA A 3 11.38 -10.12 -12.00
N LEU A 4 10.98 -8.89 -12.30
CA LEU A 4 11.81 -7.69 -12.22
C LEU A 4 11.21 -6.80 -11.14
N VAL A 5 11.95 -6.54 -10.07
CA VAL A 5 11.56 -5.60 -9.00
C VAL A 5 12.32 -4.30 -9.21
N ILE A 6 11.60 -3.22 -9.42
CA ILE A 6 12.19 -1.87 -9.55
C ILE A 6 12.03 -1.17 -8.19
N GLY A 7 13.16 -0.85 -7.58
CA GLY A 7 13.31 -0.34 -6.22
C GLY A 7 13.99 -1.36 -5.30
N ALA A 8 15.17 -1.02 -4.77
CA ALA A 8 15.90 -1.81 -3.78
C ALA A 8 15.91 -1.13 -2.40
N GLY A 9 14.85 -0.38 -2.10
CA GLY A 9 14.58 0.18 -0.78
C GLY A 9 14.13 -0.89 0.22
N GLY A 10 13.50 -0.49 1.31
CA GLY A 10 13.02 -1.40 2.35
C GLY A 10 12.14 -2.51 1.78
N VAL A 11 11.08 -2.14 1.08
CA VAL A 11 10.09 -3.10 0.55
C VAL A 11 10.68 -3.99 -0.55
N GLY A 12 11.38 -3.43 -1.55
CA GLY A 12 11.96 -4.24 -2.62
C GLY A 12 13.04 -5.20 -2.13
N SER A 13 13.85 -4.80 -1.13
CA SER A 13 14.81 -5.70 -0.48
C SER A 13 14.12 -6.80 0.33
N ALA A 14 12.99 -6.48 0.98
CA ALA A 14 12.18 -7.46 1.70
C ALA A 14 11.52 -8.46 0.75
N ILE A 15 10.98 -8.00 -0.40
CA ILE A 15 10.46 -8.86 -1.47
C ILE A 15 11.52 -9.87 -1.90
N ALA A 16 12.76 -9.43 -2.17
CA ALA A 16 13.85 -10.31 -2.56
C ALA A 16 14.14 -11.38 -1.48
N ASN A 17 14.23 -10.96 -0.22
CA ASN A 17 14.51 -11.85 0.90
C ASN A 17 13.41 -12.90 1.10
N ILE A 18 12.14 -12.51 1.03
CA ILE A 18 11.00 -13.43 1.18
C ILE A 18 10.90 -14.35 -0.03
N ALA A 19 11.04 -13.81 -1.24
CA ALA A 19 11.00 -14.55 -2.50
C ALA A 19 12.05 -15.67 -2.59
N SER A 20 13.22 -15.50 -1.95
CA SER A 20 14.27 -16.53 -1.92
C SER A 20 13.79 -17.85 -1.26
N ARG A 21 12.81 -17.76 -0.38
CA ARG A 21 12.21 -18.91 0.33
C ARG A 21 11.07 -19.56 -0.46
N ARG A 22 10.71 -19.00 -1.63
CA ARG A 22 9.56 -19.47 -2.43
C ARG A 22 10.02 -20.06 -3.76
N PRO A 23 9.69 -21.33 -4.04
CA PRO A 23 10.19 -22.04 -5.24
C PRO A 23 9.52 -21.60 -6.55
N PHE A 24 8.36 -20.93 -6.51
CA PHE A 24 7.69 -20.44 -7.72
C PHE A 24 8.48 -19.32 -8.42
N ILE A 25 9.34 -18.61 -7.71
CA ILE A 25 10.29 -17.65 -8.29
C ILE A 25 11.48 -18.42 -8.87
N THR A 26 11.59 -18.42 -10.20
CA THR A 26 12.69 -19.07 -10.93
C THR A 26 13.87 -18.15 -11.16
N SER A 27 13.62 -16.84 -11.28
CA SER A 27 14.66 -15.79 -11.27
C SER A 27 14.04 -14.46 -10.87
N MET A 28 14.86 -13.58 -10.24
CA MET A 28 14.44 -12.24 -9.87
C MET A 28 15.59 -11.23 -10.12
N VAL A 29 15.28 -10.19 -10.87
CA VAL A 29 16.18 -9.05 -11.05
C VAL A 29 15.73 -7.95 -10.08
N ILE A 30 16.63 -7.45 -9.24
CA ILE A 30 16.42 -6.29 -8.39
C ILE A 30 17.10 -5.11 -9.04
N ALA A 31 16.36 -4.06 -9.32
CA ALA A 31 16.88 -2.88 -10.00
C ALA A 31 16.64 -1.61 -9.17
N ASP A 32 17.63 -0.73 -9.17
CA ASP A 32 17.55 0.55 -8.46
C ASP A 32 18.43 1.58 -9.18
N ARG A 33 18.17 2.86 -9.00
CA ARG A 33 19.06 3.92 -9.51
C ARG A 33 20.47 3.82 -8.93
N SER A 34 20.59 3.28 -7.72
CA SER A 34 21.86 2.93 -7.10
C SER A 34 22.16 1.45 -7.29
N LEU A 35 23.01 1.10 -8.26
CA LEU A 35 23.44 -0.28 -8.45
C LEU A 35 23.99 -0.92 -7.16
N SER A 36 24.70 -0.15 -6.33
CA SER A 36 25.24 -0.64 -5.05
C SER A 36 24.13 -1.05 -4.07
N ARG A 37 22.99 -0.34 -4.05
CA ARG A 37 21.80 -0.70 -3.23
C ARG A 37 21.17 -1.99 -3.74
N ALA A 38 20.99 -2.14 -5.04
CA ALA A 38 20.48 -3.37 -5.64
C ALA A 38 21.42 -4.57 -5.36
N GLN A 39 22.73 -4.37 -5.49
CA GLN A 39 23.75 -5.39 -5.18
C GLN A 39 23.71 -5.78 -3.69
N ALA A 40 23.54 -4.84 -2.76
CA ALA A 40 23.42 -5.12 -1.34
C ALA A 40 22.22 -6.01 -1.03
N ALA A 41 21.07 -5.74 -1.64
CA ALA A 41 19.86 -6.56 -1.50
C ALA A 41 20.09 -8.00 -1.99
N VAL A 42 20.68 -8.17 -3.18
CA VAL A 42 21.00 -9.49 -3.77
C VAL A 42 22.05 -10.24 -2.93
N THR A 43 23.07 -9.55 -2.45
CA THR A 43 24.12 -10.15 -1.60
C THR A 43 23.55 -10.67 -0.28
N LYS A 44 22.62 -9.92 0.32
CA LYS A 44 21.94 -10.34 1.55
C LYS A 44 21.13 -11.63 1.34
N VAL A 45 20.49 -11.78 0.18
CA VAL A 45 19.73 -12.98 -0.19
C VAL A 45 20.63 -14.19 -0.43
N ASN A 46 21.80 -13.99 -1.07
CA ASN A 46 22.79 -15.02 -1.39
C ASN A 46 22.20 -16.25 -2.11
N ASP A 47 21.41 -16.00 -3.14
CA ASP A 47 20.77 -17.03 -3.97
C ASP A 47 21.05 -16.75 -5.45
N PRO A 48 21.56 -17.73 -6.23
CA PRO A 48 21.94 -17.53 -7.64
C PRO A 48 20.76 -17.19 -8.58
N ARG A 49 19.52 -17.35 -8.12
CA ARG A 49 18.34 -16.90 -8.86
C ARG A 49 18.19 -15.39 -8.92
N PHE A 50 18.92 -14.66 -8.07
CA PHE A 50 18.79 -13.20 -7.91
C PHE A 50 19.98 -12.48 -8.53
N SER A 51 19.69 -11.38 -9.22
CA SER A 51 20.70 -10.50 -9.80
C SER A 51 20.35 -9.03 -9.66
N ALA A 52 21.37 -8.16 -9.72
CA ALA A 52 21.21 -6.73 -9.58
C ALA A 52 21.40 -6.00 -10.92
N GLN A 53 20.62 -4.96 -11.17
CA GLN A 53 20.76 -4.06 -12.32
C GLN A 53 20.58 -2.60 -11.86
N GLU A 54 21.08 -1.68 -12.66
CA GLU A 54 20.82 -0.25 -12.52
C GLU A 54 19.66 0.15 -13.43
N VAL A 55 18.79 1.05 -12.95
CA VAL A 55 17.70 1.64 -13.75
C VAL A 55 17.27 2.97 -13.17
N ASP A 56 17.07 3.97 -14.02
CA ASP A 56 16.36 5.19 -13.63
C ASP A 56 14.85 5.01 -13.81
N ALA A 57 14.13 4.91 -12.70
CA ALA A 57 12.67 4.73 -12.68
C ALA A 57 11.89 5.94 -13.22
N SER A 58 12.55 7.07 -13.49
CA SER A 58 11.96 8.25 -14.14
C SER A 58 12.08 8.22 -15.67
N ASP A 59 12.94 7.36 -16.23
CA ASP A 59 13.17 7.25 -17.68
C ASP A 59 12.48 5.98 -18.25
N VAL A 60 11.38 6.18 -18.95
CA VAL A 60 10.62 5.10 -19.61
C VAL A 60 11.50 4.27 -20.56
N ASN A 61 12.46 4.89 -21.26
CA ASN A 61 13.31 4.16 -22.21
C ASN A 61 14.35 3.28 -21.49
N ASP A 62 14.88 3.74 -20.36
CA ASP A 62 15.80 2.96 -19.54
C ASP A 62 15.08 1.73 -18.95
N ILE A 63 13.86 1.95 -18.43
CA ILE A 63 13.02 0.85 -17.93
C ILE A 63 12.72 -0.15 -19.04
N ARG A 64 12.32 0.29 -20.24
CA ARG A 64 12.05 -0.57 -21.39
C ARG A 64 13.26 -1.38 -21.81
N ALA A 65 14.46 -0.74 -21.84
CA ALA A 65 15.71 -1.44 -22.14
C ALA A 65 15.99 -2.56 -21.13
N LEU A 66 15.76 -2.29 -19.85
CA LEU A 66 15.90 -3.29 -18.78
C LEU A 66 14.87 -4.41 -18.91
N ILE A 67 13.60 -4.12 -19.19
CA ILE A 67 12.54 -5.12 -19.41
C ILE A 67 12.93 -6.07 -20.55
N ARG A 68 13.39 -5.53 -21.69
CA ARG A 68 13.84 -6.36 -22.82
C ARG A 68 15.04 -7.25 -22.47
N LYS A 69 15.98 -6.72 -21.67
CA LYS A 69 17.17 -7.47 -21.21
C LYS A 69 16.83 -8.56 -20.23
N ALA A 70 15.97 -8.27 -19.24
CA ALA A 70 15.59 -9.20 -18.18
C ALA A 70 14.55 -10.23 -18.64
N ALA A 71 13.72 -9.89 -19.62
CA ALA A 71 12.58 -10.66 -20.14
C ALA A 71 11.74 -11.27 -18.99
N PRO A 72 11.21 -10.45 -18.08
CA PRO A 72 10.43 -10.92 -16.94
C PRO A 72 9.00 -11.31 -17.35
N ASP A 73 8.39 -12.20 -16.58
CA ASP A 73 6.95 -12.49 -16.67
C ASP A 73 6.13 -11.34 -16.05
N ILE A 74 6.69 -10.64 -15.05
CA ILE A 74 6.06 -9.54 -14.34
C ILE A 74 7.10 -8.52 -13.85
N VAL A 75 6.72 -7.25 -13.90
CA VAL A 75 7.46 -6.14 -13.24
C VAL A 75 6.73 -5.75 -11.97
N VAL A 76 7.44 -5.71 -10.84
CA VAL A 76 6.94 -5.24 -9.55
C VAL A 76 7.53 -3.87 -9.27
N ASN A 77 6.67 -2.87 -9.13
CA ASN A 77 7.05 -1.52 -8.78
C ASN A 77 7.15 -1.39 -7.25
N ALA A 78 8.35 -1.19 -6.73
CA ALA A 78 8.65 -1.02 -5.31
C ALA A 78 9.34 0.32 -5.02
N VAL A 79 9.07 1.34 -5.85
CA VAL A 79 9.54 2.71 -5.65
C VAL A 79 8.40 3.65 -5.25
N ASP A 80 8.77 4.88 -4.94
CA ASP A 80 7.87 5.97 -4.59
C ASP A 80 6.75 6.18 -5.66
N PRO A 81 5.51 6.53 -5.26
CA PRO A 81 4.38 6.71 -6.16
C PRO A 81 4.60 7.70 -7.32
N ARG A 82 5.54 8.64 -7.17
CA ARG A 82 5.95 9.57 -8.26
C ARG A 82 6.46 8.85 -9.53
N PHE A 83 6.92 7.62 -9.38
CA PHE A 83 7.49 6.82 -10.48
C PHE A 83 6.53 5.73 -11.00
N VAL A 84 5.29 5.70 -10.51
CA VAL A 84 4.28 4.71 -10.95
C VAL A 84 4.07 4.79 -12.46
N MET A 85 3.72 5.96 -12.97
CA MET A 85 3.37 6.09 -14.39
C MET A 85 4.52 5.81 -15.36
N PRO A 86 5.77 6.26 -15.16
CA PRO A 86 6.89 5.85 -16.03
C PRO A 86 7.07 4.32 -16.12
N ILE A 87 7.00 3.60 -14.99
CA ILE A 87 7.16 2.14 -14.97
C ILE A 87 5.94 1.46 -15.61
N PHE A 88 4.73 1.91 -15.27
CA PHE A 88 3.47 1.39 -15.80
C PHE A 88 3.40 1.52 -17.33
N LEU A 89 3.76 2.69 -17.89
CA LEU A 89 3.78 2.93 -19.32
C LEU A 89 4.85 2.09 -20.04
N ALA A 90 6.03 1.93 -19.44
CA ALA A 90 7.06 1.05 -19.98
C ALA A 90 6.56 -0.40 -20.07
N CYS A 91 5.85 -0.90 -19.05
CA CYS A 91 5.24 -2.24 -19.05
C CYS A 91 4.13 -2.36 -20.09
N GLU A 92 3.29 -1.34 -20.28
CA GLU A 92 2.27 -1.31 -21.32
C GLU A 92 2.87 -1.42 -22.73
N GLU A 93 3.92 -0.64 -23.00
CA GLU A 93 4.59 -0.61 -24.31
C GLU A 93 5.35 -1.91 -24.62
N GLU A 94 6.00 -2.50 -23.62
CA GLU A 94 6.71 -3.80 -23.77
C GLU A 94 5.78 -5.01 -23.59
N LYS A 95 4.49 -4.80 -23.32
CA LYS A 95 3.46 -5.84 -23.11
C LYS A 95 3.84 -6.85 -22.06
N VAL A 96 4.47 -6.40 -20.99
CA VAL A 96 4.79 -7.21 -19.81
C VAL A 96 3.78 -6.96 -18.71
N ASN A 97 3.54 -7.94 -17.85
CA ASN A 97 2.63 -7.78 -16.72
C ASN A 97 3.22 -6.86 -15.65
N TYR A 98 2.36 -6.20 -14.92
CA TYR A 98 2.73 -5.19 -13.95
C TYR A 98 2.05 -5.42 -12.59
N MET A 99 2.72 -5.03 -11.52
CA MET A 99 2.17 -4.97 -10.16
C MET A 99 2.80 -3.80 -9.41
N ASP A 100 1.99 -3.08 -8.65
CA ASP A 100 2.45 -2.06 -7.70
C ASP A 100 1.81 -2.24 -6.32
N MET A 101 2.27 -1.46 -5.37
CA MET A 101 1.78 -1.40 -3.99
C MET A 101 1.26 -0.02 -3.62
N ALA A 102 1.26 0.89 -4.59
CA ALA A 102 0.66 2.22 -4.54
C ALA A 102 0.29 2.63 -5.97
N MET A 103 -0.82 3.31 -6.16
CA MET A 103 -1.30 3.73 -7.48
C MET A 103 -0.73 5.10 -7.90
N SER A 104 -1.09 5.55 -9.11
CA SER A 104 -0.76 6.90 -9.57
C SER A 104 -1.37 7.97 -8.68
N LEU A 105 -0.62 9.04 -8.46
CA LEU A 105 -0.97 10.10 -7.52
C LEU A 105 -2.27 10.82 -7.91
N SER A 106 -2.97 11.29 -6.91
CA SER A 106 -4.12 12.18 -7.05
C SER A 106 -3.72 13.63 -7.34
N THR A 107 -4.70 14.41 -7.77
CA THR A 107 -4.59 15.88 -7.82
C THR A 107 -5.87 16.49 -7.26
N PRO A 108 -5.80 17.30 -6.20
CA PRO A 108 -6.97 17.94 -5.62
C PRO A 108 -7.77 18.78 -6.62
N HIS A 109 -9.07 18.86 -6.43
CA HIS A 109 -9.94 19.68 -7.30
C HIS A 109 -9.54 21.17 -7.24
N PRO A 110 -9.33 21.85 -8.37
CA PRO A 110 -8.67 23.15 -8.42
C PRO A 110 -9.42 24.29 -7.73
N THR A 111 -10.73 24.18 -7.54
CA THR A 111 -11.57 25.25 -6.97
C THR A 111 -12.37 24.84 -5.75
N ASP A 112 -12.51 23.52 -5.48
CA ASP A 112 -13.34 23.00 -4.39
C ASP A 112 -12.80 21.66 -3.87
N PRO A 113 -11.53 21.64 -3.40
CA PRO A 113 -10.85 20.40 -3.06
C PRO A 113 -11.42 19.66 -1.84
N MET A 114 -12.17 20.36 -0.96
CA MET A 114 -12.73 19.78 0.27
C MET A 114 -14.14 19.19 0.08
N ASN A 115 -14.71 19.26 -1.12
CA ASN A 115 -16.05 18.72 -1.39
C ASN A 115 -16.09 17.86 -2.66
N LYS A 116 -15.15 18.08 -3.58
CA LYS A 116 -15.14 17.43 -4.89
C LYS A 116 -13.80 16.74 -5.13
N PRO A 117 -13.81 15.50 -5.62
CA PRO A 117 -12.59 14.87 -6.08
C PRO A 117 -12.06 15.61 -7.31
N GLY A 118 -10.75 15.72 -7.42
CA GLY A 118 -10.04 16.07 -8.63
C GLY A 118 -9.71 14.81 -9.44
N VAL A 119 -8.43 14.63 -9.79
CA VAL A 119 -7.92 13.34 -10.26
C VAL A 119 -7.75 12.45 -9.03
N LYS A 120 -8.37 11.27 -9.02
CA LYS A 120 -8.25 10.32 -7.91
C LYS A 120 -6.98 9.48 -8.06
N LEU A 121 -6.54 8.88 -6.97
CA LEU A 121 -5.52 7.84 -6.99
C LEU A 121 -5.88 6.77 -8.04
N GLY A 122 -4.93 6.39 -8.88
CA GLY A 122 -5.12 5.37 -9.92
C GLY A 122 -5.88 5.80 -11.18
N ASP A 123 -6.51 6.98 -11.24
CA ASP A 123 -7.28 7.41 -12.42
C ASP A 123 -6.46 7.36 -13.72
N GLU A 124 -5.17 7.73 -13.66
CA GLU A 124 -4.29 7.68 -14.85
C GLU A 124 -4.02 6.25 -15.32
N GLN A 125 -3.86 5.31 -14.38
CA GLN A 125 -3.69 3.89 -14.69
C GLN A 125 -4.99 3.31 -15.27
N PHE A 126 -6.14 3.51 -14.62
CA PHE A 126 -7.42 3.00 -15.09
C PHE A 126 -7.86 3.57 -16.42
N ALA A 127 -7.45 4.81 -16.77
CA ALA A 127 -7.68 5.39 -18.09
C ALA A 127 -7.00 4.58 -19.23
N ARG A 128 -6.07 3.69 -18.92
CA ARG A 128 -5.36 2.82 -19.88
C ARG A 128 -5.95 1.41 -20.00
N ALA A 129 -7.06 1.11 -19.32
CA ALA A 129 -7.64 -0.24 -19.22
C ALA A 129 -7.89 -0.90 -20.58
N ASP A 130 -8.40 -0.13 -21.56
CA ASP A 130 -8.63 -0.63 -22.93
C ASP A 130 -7.33 -1.06 -23.63
N THR A 131 -6.24 -0.34 -23.42
CA THR A 131 -4.93 -0.66 -24.01
C THR A 131 -4.36 -1.93 -23.40
N TRP A 132 -4.40 -2.06 -22.08
CA TRP A 132 -3.96 -3.27 -21.38
C TRP A 132 -4.75 -4.50 -21.80
N SER A 133 -6.07 -4.37 -21.89
CA SER A 133 -6.96 -5.46 -22.37
C SER A 133 -6.64 -5.87 -23.81
N LYS A 134 -6.41 -4.92 -24.71
CA LYS A 134 -6.04 -5.20 -26.11
C LYS A 134 -4.66 -5.84 -26.24
N ASN A 135 -3.72 -5.48 -25.39
CA ASN A 135 -2.37 -6.06 -25.36
C ASN A 135 -2.37 -7.51 -24.87
N GLY A 136 -3.38 -7.93 -24.10
CA GLY A 136 -3.48 -9.26 -23.51
C GLY A 136 -2.58 -9.48 -22.30
N ASN A 137 -1.98 -8.41 -21.76
CA ASN A 137 -1.25 -8.41 -20.50
C ASN A 137 -2.14 -7.85 -19.37
N TYR A 138 -1.67 -7.92 -18.14
CA TYR A 138 -2.42 -7.45 -16.97
C TYR A 138 -1.58 -6.56 -16.07
N ALA A 139 -2.27 -5.70 -15.32
CA ALA A 139 -1.76 -4.97 -14.19
C ALA A 139 -2.59 -5.31 -12.94
N VAL A 140 -1.91 -5.63 -11.82
CA VAL A 140 -2.52 -5.69 -10.50
C VAL A 140 -2.02 -4.47 -9.74
N VAL A 141 -2.93 -3.54 -9.44
CA VAL A 141 -2.59 -2.26 -8.83
C VAL A 141 -3.00 -2.25 -7.37
N GLY A 142 -2.20 -1.59 -6.53
CA GLY A 142 -2.48 -1.51 -5.11
C GLY A 142 -2.31 -2.84 -4.35
N MET A 143 -1.26 -3.63 -4.60
CA MET A 143 -1.07 -4.96 -4.00
C MET A 143 -0.04 -4.93 -2.85
N GLY A 144 -0.18 -3.97 -1.93
CA GLY A 144 0.60 -3.88 -0.70
C GLY A 144 -0.17 -4.41 0.51
N ILE A 145 0.02 -3.75 1.65
CA ILE A 145 -0.77 -4.02 2.86
C ILE A 145 -2.07 -3.20 2.84
N GLU A 146 -1.90 -1.92 2.65
CA GLU A 146 -2.87 -0.86 2.46
C GLU A 146 -2.27 0.10 1.40
N PRO A 147 -2.80 0.03 0.20
CA PRO A 147 -3.80 -0.90 -0.36
C PRO A 147 -3.26 -2.32 -0.54
N GLY A 148 -4.18 -3.29 -0.59
CA GLY A 148 -3.85 -4.68 -0.94
C GLY A 148 -4.50 -5.72 -0.05
N MET A 149 -3.88 -6.07 1.07
CA MET A 149 -4.45 -7.05 2.01
C MET A 149 -5.80 -6.57 2.58
N SER A 150 -5.95 -5.28 2.86
CA SER A 150 -7.20 -4.65 3.27
C SER A 150 -8.33 -4.82 2.25
N ASP A 151 -8.02 -4.74 0.96
CA ASP A 151 -8.97 -4.98 -0.14
C ASP A 151 -9.38 -6.46 -0.20
N VAL A 152 -8.43 -7.38 0.04
CA VAL A 152 -8.73 -8.80 0.17
C VAL A 152 -9.65 -9.07 1.36
N PHE A 153 -9.46 -8.39 2.50
CA PHE A 153 -10.37 -8.48 3.64
C PHE A 153 -11.76 -7.96 3.32
N ALA A 154 -11.88 -6.87 2.56
CA ALA A 154 -13.15 -6.34 2.09
C ALA A 154 -13.87 -7.35 1.18
N ARG A 155 -13.14 -7.98 0.27
CA ARG A 155 -13.65 -9.05 -0.60
C ARG A 155 -14.10 -10.26 0.19
N TYR A 156 -13.31 -10.70 1.17
CA TYR A 156 -13.68 -11.81 2.07
C TYR A 156 -14.96 -11.50 2.85
N ALA A 157 -15.10 -10.29 3.35
CA ALA A 157 -16.30 -9.87 4.07
C ALA A 157 -17.56 -9.99 3.18
N GLU A 158 -17.48 -9.52 1.92
CA GLU A 158 -18.60 -9.64 0.98
C GLU A 158 -18.90 -11.10 0.64
N ASP A 159 -17.89 -11.89 0.35
CA ASP A 159 -18.09 -13.29 -0.08
C ASP A 159 -18.62 -14.18 1.05
N GLU A 160 -18.08 -14.06 2.27
CA GLU A 160 -18.27 -15.05 3.31
C GLU A 160 -19.12 -14.56 4.49
N LEU A 161 -19.09 -13.27 4.84
CA LEU A 161 -19.63 -12.82 6.11
C LEU A 161 -20.93 -12.01 5.99
N PHE A 162 -21.07 -11.20 4.95
CA PHE A 162 -22.16 -10.23 4.82
C PHE A 162 -23.06 -10.50 3.61
N SER A 163 -24.36 -10.31 3.80
CA SER A 163 -25.36 -10.24 2.71
C SER A 163 -25.56 -8.79 2.23
N ARG A 164 -25.22 -7.81 3.09
CA ARG A 164 -25.26 -6.37 2.79
C ARG A 164 -24.22 -5.66 3.64
N ILE A 165 -23.38 -4.84 3.02
CA ILE A 165 -22.40 -4.00 3.71
C ILE A 165 -22.94 -2.57 3.72
N ASP A 166 -23.20 -2.01 4.90
CA ASP A 166 -23.66 -0.64 5.06
C ASP A 166 -22.50 0.33 5.28
N TYR A 167 -21.41 -0.13 5.94
CA TYR A 167 -20.23 0.66 6.24
C TYR A 167 -18.98 -0.22 6.16
N LEU A 168 -17.96 0.28 5.50
CA LEU A 168 -16.64 -0.32 5.42
C LEU A 168 -15.59 0.76 5.66
N ALA A 169 -14.70 0.54 6.62
CA ALA A 169 -13.53 1.39 6.83
C ALA A 169 -12.28 0.53 6.89
N VAL A 170 -11.33 0.80 6.02
CA VAL A 170 -9.97 0.31 6.24
C VAL A 170 -9.38 1.12 7.38
N MET A 171 -8.80 0.44 8.35
CA MET A 171 -8.26 1.04 9.57
C MET A 171 -6.95 0.36 9.94
N ASP A 172 -5.94 1.16 10.08
CA ASP A 172 -4.64 0.72 10.57
C ASP A 172 -4.25 1.46 11.85
N GLY A 173 -3.31 0.90 12.61
CA GLY A 173 -2.81 1.50 13.83
C GLY A 173 -1.60 0.75 14.37
N SER A 174 -0.84 1.42 15.21
CA SER A 174 0.36 0.83 15.79
C SER A 174 0.65 1.39 17.18
N ASN A 175 1.46 0.65 17.93
CA ASN A 175 2.14 1.15 19.13
C ASN A 175 3.67 1.16 18.94
N LEU A 176 4.12 1.34 17.71
CA LEU A 176 5.53 1.36 17.36
C LEU A 176 6.23 2.56 17.98
N THR A 177 7.39 2.29 18.59
CA THR A 177 8.34 3.29 19.10
C THR A 177 9.70 3.06 18.49
N VAL A 178 10.52 4.12 18.39
CA VAL A 178 11.87 4.03 17.83
C VAL A 178 12.88 4.62 18.81
N ASP A 179 13.82 3.83 19.27
CA ASP A 179 14.82 4.25 20.23
C ASP A 179 15.65 5.43 19.72
N GLY A 180 15.73 6.47 20.55
CA GLY A 180 16.50 7.69 20.26
C GLY A 180 15.78 8.72 19.38
N TYR A 181 14.48 8.52 19.08
CA TYR A 181 13.67 9.45 18.30
C TYR A 181 12.33 9.72 18.99
N ASP A 182 12.02 11.00 19.23
CA ASP A 182 10.70 11.43 19.69
C ASP A 182 9.67 11.40 18.54
N PHE A 183 10.14 11.49 17.30
CA PHE A 183 9.37 11.37 16.08
C PHE A 183 10.20 10.68 15.00
N ALA A 184 9.72 9.55 14.52
CA ALA A 184 10.29 8.84 13.39
C ALA A 184 9.16 8.18 12.58
N PRO A 185 9.13 8.37 11.25
CA PRO A 185 8.15 7.68 10.43
C PRO A 185 8.49 6.20 10.33
N SER A 186 7.47 5.34 10.41
CA SER A 186 7.61 3.89 10.16
C SER A 186 7.64 3.55 8.67
N PHE A 187 7.27 4.51 7.84
CA PHE A 187 7.23 4.44 6.38
C PHE A 187 7.78 5.73 5.74
N SER A 188 7.69 5.87 4.41
CA SER A 188 8.15 7.08 3.71
C SER A 188 7.41 8.32 4.20
N ILE A 189 8.10 9.25 4.84
CA ILE A 189 7.48 10.51 5.28
C ILE A 189 6.93 11.33 4.11
N TRP A 190 7.56 11.24 2.94
CA TRP A 190 7.08 11.92 1.74
C TRP A 190 5.68 11.42 1.34
N THR A 191 5.49 10.10 1.35
CA THR A 191 4.22 9.43 1.07
C THR A 191 3.19 9.73 2.16
N THR A 192 3.57 9.62 3.43
CA THR A 192 2.69 9.92 4.57
C THR A 192 2.17 11.37 4.53
N ILE A 193 3.01 12.33 4.13
CA ILE A 193 2.57 13.72 3.95
C ILE A 193 1.55 13.83 2.81
N GLU A 194 1.78 13.13 1.68
CA GLU A 194 0.85 13.13 0.55
C GLU A 194 -0.52 12.61 0.96
N GLU A 195 -0.57 11.46 1.59
CA GLU A 195 -1.80 10.79 2.03
C GLU A 195 -2.56 11.60 3.09
N CYS A 196 -1.83 12.09 4.11
CA CYS A 196 -2.46 12.73 5.27
C CYS A 196 -2.88 14.18 5.05
N LEU A 197 -2.23 14.92 4.14
CA LEU A 197 -2.50 16.35 3.92
C LEU A 197 -3.32 16.62 2.66
N ASN A 198 -3.49 15.64 1.77
CA ASN A 198 -4.47 15.73 0.70
C ASN A 198 -5.90 15.58 1.26
N PRO A 199 -6.92 16.14 0.57
CA PRO A 199 -8.31 15.97 0.98
C PRO A 199 -8.74 14.50 0.94
N PRO A 200 -9.10 13.88 2.08
CA PRO A 200 -9.53 12.49 2.14
C PRO A 200 -10.70 12.21 1.20
N LEU A 201 -10.58 11.15 0.41
CA LEU A 201 -11.65 10.65 -0.44
C LEU A 201 -12.60 9.78 0.39
N ILE A 202 -13.90 9.91 0.15
CA ILE A 202 -14.96 9.09 0.72
C ILE A 202 -15.84 8.60 -0.42
N PHE A 203 -16.28 7.34 -0.35
CA PHE A 203 -17.31 6.82 -1.24
C PHE A 203 -18.63 6.65 -0.47
N GLU A 204 -19.74 7.03 -1.09
CA GLU A 204 -21.10 6.82 -0.57
C GLU A 204 -22.04 6.43 -1.72
N GLU A 205 -22.76 5.34 -1.56
CA GLU A 205 -23.73 4.85 -2.56
C GLU A 205 -24.76 5.93 -2.89
N GLY A 206 -25.01 6.18 -4.16
CA GLY A 206 -25.93 7.22 -4.64
C GLY A 206 -25.35 8.62 -4.72
N ARG A 207 -24.26 8.91 -3.99
CA ARG A 207 -23.51 10.16 -4.09
C ARG A 207 -22.23 10.00 -4.94
N GLY A 208 -21.61 8.82 -4.87
CA GLY A 208 -20.30 8.57 -5.46
C GLY A 208 -19.17 9.06 -4.57
N TRP A 209 -18.03 9.37 -5.17
CA TRP A 209 -16.86 9.89 -4.47
C TRP A 209 -16.99 11.39 -4.18
N TYR A 210 -16.61 11.76 -2.98
CA TYR A 210 -16.45 13.15 -2.54
C TYR A 210 -15.29 13.27 -1.57
N THR A 211 -14.83 14.48 -1.33
CA THR A 211 -13.69 14.76 -0.42
C THR A 211 -14.14 15.46 0.84
N THR A 212 -13.27 15.47 1.83
CA THR A 212 -13.46 16.15 3.11
C THR A 212 -12.17 16.85 3.53
N GLU A 213 -12.23 17.63 4.63
CA GLU A 213 -11.04 18.22 5.25
C GLU A 213 -10.08 17.13 5.73
N PRO A 214 -8.76 17.30 5.56
CA PRO A 214 -7.74 16.45 6.18
C PRO A 214 -7.96 16.29 7.68
N PHE A 215 -7.63 15.11 8.20
CA PHE A 215 -7.83 14.74 9.61
C PHE A 215 -9.28 14.81 10.10
N SER A 216 -10.26 14.78 9.19
CA SER A 216 -11.68 14.77 9.55
C SER A 216 -12.08 13.47 10.24
N LYS A 217 -13.19 13.53 11.00
CA LYS A 217 -13.80 12.37 11.67
C LYS A 217 -12.82 11.66 12.63
N LEU A 218 -12.13 12.44 13.46
CA LEU A 218 -11.31 11.93 14.54
C LEU A 218 -12.13 10.98 15.43
N GLU A 219 -11.62 9.79 15.64
CA GLU A 219 -12.15 8.81 16.60
C GLU A 219 -11.01 8.02 17.22
N THR A 220 -11.21 7.48 18.40
CA THR A 220 -10.26 6.54 19.02
C THR A 220 -10.75 5.13 18.77
N TYR A 221 -9.90 4.29 18.19
CA TYR A 221 -10.17 2.88 17.98
C TYR A 221 -9.25 2.02 18.83
N ASP A 222 -9.82 0.99 19.47
CA ASP A 222 -9.06 0.06 20.32
C ASP A 222 -8.55 -1.10 19.45
N PHE A 223 -7.29 -1.00 19.01
CA PHE A 223 -6.68 -2.03 18.17
C PHE A 223 -6.32 -3.29 18.96
N PRO A 224 -6.39 -4.48 18.32
CA PRO A 224 -6.17 -5.76 18.98
C PRO A 224 -4.71 -6.00 19.37
N ASP A 225 -4.47 -7.16 20.01
CA ASP A 225 -3.17 -7.75 20.32
C ASP A 225 -2.24 -6.85 21.16
N GLY A 226 -2.84 -6.01 22.02
CA GLY A 226 -2.12 -5.14 22.94
C GLY A 226 -1.60 -3.84 22.34
N ILE A 227 -2.00 -3.50 21.12
CA ILE A 227 -1.75 -2.17 20.55
C ILE A 227 -2.56 -1.13 21.32
N GLY A 228 -3.86 -1.39 21.57
CA GLY A 228 -4.72 -0.54 22.38
C GLY A 228 -5.32 0.64 21.62
N PRO A 229 -5.79 1.68 22.35
CA PRO A 229 -6.49 2.82 21.76
C PRO A 229 -5.54 3.75 21.01
N VAL A 230 -5.87 4.03 19.73
CA VAL A 230 -5.15 4.96 18.87
C VAL A 230 -6.14 5.92 18.21
N GLU A 231 -5.78 7.20 18.11
CA GLU A 231 -6.57 8.20 17.40
C GLU A 231 -6.45 8.01 15.90
N CYS A 232 -7.60 7.78 15.24
CA CYS A 232 -7.73 7.56 13.80
C CYS A 232 -8.45 8.74 13.15
N VAL A 233 -8.00 9.11 11.96
CA VAL A 233 -8.55 10.20 11.15
C VAL A 233 -8.74 9.75 9.71
N ASN A 234 -9.68 10.36 8.98
CA ASN A 234 -9.76 10.16 7.54
C ASN A 234 -8.50 10.71 6.87
N VAL A 235 -7.94 9.92 5.95
CA VAL A 235 -6.86 10.33 5.04
C VAL A 235 -7.19 9.88 3.62
N GLU A 236 -6.50 10.41 2.62
CA GLU A 236 -6.62 9.94 1.24
C GLU A 236 -5.91 8.58 1.11
N HIS A 237 -6.61 7.59 0.54
CA HIS A 237 -6.03 6.27 0.30
C HIS A 237 -6.71 5.51 -0.83
N GLU A 238 -6.00 4.56 -1.44
CA GLU A 238 -6.38 3.84 -2.66
C GLU A 238 -7.62 2.97 -2.50
N GLU A 239 -7.83 2.34 -1.35
CA GLU A 239 -8.96 1.43 -1.09
C GLU A 239 -10.31 2.12 -1.26
N VAL A 240 -10.38 3.43 -0.99
CA VAL A 240 -11.62 4.18 -1.20
C VAL A 240 -11.96 4.29 -2.69
N VAL A 241 -10.97 4.12 -3.58
CA VAL A 241 -11.19 3.99 -5.02
C VAL A 241 -11.44 2.55 -5.41
N LEU A 242 -10.59 1.61 -4.95
CA LEU A 242 -10.57 0.21 -5.38
C LEU A 242 -11.80 -0.57 -4.89
N ILE A 243 -12.07 -0.56 -3.60
CA ILE A 243 -13.13 -1.37 -2.98
C ILE A 243 -14.50 -1.16 -3.67
N PRO A 244 -14.99 0.09 -3.88
CA PRO A 244 -16.28 0.31 -4.51
C PRO A 244 -16.38 -0.14 -5.98
N MET A 245 -15.25 -0.38 -6.64
CA MET A 245 -15.26 -0.89 -8.02
C MET A 245 -15.74 -2.34 -8.11
N LYS A 246 -15.65 -3.09 -7.02
CA LYS A 246 -15.96 -4.52 -7.01
C LYS A 246 -16.81 -4.97 -5.83
N VAL A 247 -16.56 -4.50 -4.63
CA VAL A 247 -17.28 -4.82 -3.40
C VAL A 247 -18.45 -3.86 -3.22
N LYS A 248 -19.64 -4.41 -2.99
CA LYS A 248 -20.86 -3.62 -2.80
C LYS A 248 -20.98 -3.14 -1.36
N ALA A 249 -20.53 -1.92 -1.10
CA ALA A 249 -20.66 -1.26 0.19
C ALA A 249 -21.36 0.10 0.01
N LYS A 250 -22.22 0.50 0.97
CA LYS A 250 -22.88 1.81 0.90
C LYS A 250 -21.97 2.96 1.23
N GLU A 251 -21.00 2.75 2.11
CA GLU A 251 -20.01 3.74 2.47
C GLU A 251 -18.64 3.08 2.60
N VAL A 252 -17.59 3.69 2.01
CA VAL A 252 -16.20 3.25 2.11
C VAL A 252 -15.32 4.41 2.54
N ARG A 253 -14.44 4.18 3.53
CA ARG A 253 -13.48 5.13 4.07
C ARG A 253 -12.13 4.47 4.31
N PHE A 254 -11.10 5.30 4.40
CA PHE A 254 -9.84 4.94 5.01
C PHE A 254 -9.61 5.79 6.27
N LYS A 255 -9.13 5.19 7.34
CA LYS A 255 -8.85 5.84 8.61
C LYS A 255 -7.49 5.45 9.15
N TYR A 256 -6.58 6.38 9.13
CA TYR A 256 -5.22 6.17 9.60
C TYR A 256 -5.12 6.37 11.12
N GLY A 257 -4.65 5.34 11.82
CA GLY A 257 -4.31 5.37 13.24
C GLY A 257 -2.94 5.99 13.50
N LEU A 258 -2.89 7.30 13.39
CA LEU A 258 -1.64 8.07 13.53
C LEU A 258 -1.28 8.36 14.99
N GLY A 259 -2.27 8.43 15.89
CA GLY A 259 -2.13 8.94 17.23
C GLY A 259 -2.03 10.47 17.30
N ALA A 260 -2.40 11.03 18.45
CA ALA A 260 -2.52 12.48 18.62
C ALA A 260 -1.23 13.26 18.33
N GLN A 261 -0.08 12.75 18.78
CA GLN A 261 1.21 13.43 18.60
C GLN A 261 1.60 13.55 17.12
N PHE A 262 1.40 12.47 16.35
CA PHE A 262 1.74 12.44 14.93
C PHE A 262 0.84 13.38 14.13
N ILE A 263 -0.48 13.39 14.41
CA ILE A 263 -1.46 14.29 13.81
C ILE A 263 -1.06 15.77 14.04
N GLU A 264 -0.74 16.15 15.28
CA GLU A 264 -0.33 17.52 15.59
C GLU A 264 1.01 17.92 14.96
N THR A 265 1.93 16.96 14.80
CA THR A 265 3.19 17.19 14.08
C THR A 265 2.93 17.46 12.60
N LEU A 266 2.09 16.69 11.93
CA LEU A 266 1.72 16.92 10.52
C LEU A 266 0.99 18.26 10.32
N LYS A 267 0.09 18.62 11.21
CA LYS A 267 -0.56 19.96 11.19
C LYS A 267 0.44 21.09 11.32
N THR A 268 1.46 20.92 12.18
CA THR A 268 2.54 21.90 12.34
C THR A 268 3.38 22.02 11.07
N ILE A 269 3.75 20.90 10.46
CA ILE A 269 4.46 20.83 9.17
C ILE A 269 3.67 21.59 8.10
N HIS A 270 2.37 21.37 8.00
CA HIS A 270 1.47 22.03 7.06
C HIS A 270 1.40 23.55 7.32
N THR A 271 1.20 23.97 8.59
CA THR A 271 1.13 25.37 8.99
C THR A 271 2.40 26.14 8.64
N LEU A 272 3.56 25.49 8.73
CA LEU A 272 4.86 26.05 8.36
C LEU A 272 5.15 25.99 6.85
N GLY A 273 4.33 25.30 6.07
CA GLY A 273 4.52 25.09 4.63
C GLY A 273 5.67 24.15 4.28
N LEU A 274 6.08 23.29 5.24
CA LEU A 274 7.15 22.30 5.05
C LEU A 274 6.68 21.06 4.22
N ASP A 275 5.37 20.93 4.00
CA ASP A 275 4.73 19.95 3.14
C ASP A 275 4.73 20.31 1.65
N LYS A 276 5.12 21.54 1.29
CA LYS A 276 5.07 22.03 -0.10
C LYS A 276 6.12 21.39 -0.98
N LYS A 277 5.71 21.02 -2.19
CA LYS A 277 6.57 20.43 -3.24
C LYS A 277 7.30 21.50 -4.05
N GLU A 278 6.68 22.68 -4.20
CA GLU A 278 7.21 23.79 -4.98
C GLU A 278 8.52 24.26 -4.40
N LYS A 279 9.53 24.40 -5.28
CA LYS A 279 10.84 24.88 -4.87
C LYS A 279 10.79 26.36 -4.46
N ILE A 280 11.47 26.67 -3.38
CA ILE A 280 11.70 28.03 -2.91
C ILE A 280 13.18 28.36 -2.94
N SER A 281 13.53 29.60 -3.19
CA SER A 281 14.94 30.02 -3.20
C SER A 281 15.41 30.33 -1.76
N VAL A 282 16.41 29.58 -1.29
CA VAL A 282 17.07 29.78 0.00
C VAL A 282 18.52 30.12 -0.24
N GLN A 283 18.91 31.39 -0.04
CA GLN A 283 20.26 31.90 -0.29
C GLN A 283 20.79 31.55 -1.70
N GLY A 284 19.90 31.59 -2.71
CA GLY A 284 20.24 31.30 -4.10
C GLY A 284 20.26 29.81 -4.49
N VAL A 285 19.86 28.92 -3.59
CA VAL A 285 19.66 27.49 -3.86
C VAL A 285 18.17 27.19 -3.91
N GLU A 286 17.72 26.50 -4.96
CA GLU A 286 16.33 26.06 -5.10
C GLU A 286 16.09 24.79 -4.28
N VAL A 287 15.24 24.86 -3.26
CA VAL A 287 14.97 23.78 -2.32
C VAL A 287 13.45 23.50 -2.26
N SER A 288 13.05 22.24 -2.38
CA SER A 288 11.71 21.79 -2.04
C SER A 288 11.61 21.61 -0.52
N PRO A 289 10.68 22.29 0.17
CA PRO A 289 10.53 22.15 1.63
C PRO A 289 10.26 20.69 2.04
N ARG A 290 9.41 19.97 1.29
CA ARG A 290 9.08 18.55 1.56
C ARG A 290 10.30 17.65 1.39
N ASP A 291 11.10 17.83 0.34
CA ASP A 291 12.30 17.03 0.12
C ASP A 291 13.35 17.29 1.20
N LEU A 292 13.46 18.54 1.67
CA LEU A 292 14.32 18.89 2.80
C LEU A 292 13.86 18.20 4.08
N LEU A 293 12.56 18.24 4.38
CA LEU A 293 11.99 17.56 5.54
C LEU A 293 12.25 16.05 5.49
N ALA A 294 12.01 15.44 4.33
CA ALA A 294 12.28 14.00 4.15
C ALA A 294 13.76 13.65 4.33
N ALA A 295 14.68 14.53 3.92
CA ALA A 295 16.11 14.32 4.10
C ALA A 295 16.61 14.52 5.54
N LEU A 296 15.86 15.25 6.38
CA LEU A 296 16.19 15.48 7.78
C LEU A 296 15.76 14.33 8.70
N LEU A 297 14.76 13.56 8.29
CA LEU A 297 14.23 12.44 9.06
C LEU A 297 15.01 11.14 8.80
N PRO A 298 15.05 10.21 9.76
CA PRO A 298 15.74 8.95 9.55
C PRO A 298 15.06 8.12 8.47
N ASP A 299 15.86 7.39 7.67
CA ASP A 299 15.34 6.44 6.70
C ASP A 299 14.67 5.25 7.43
N PRO A 300 13.35 5.05 7.25
CA PRO A 300 12.62 3.96 7.91
C PRO A 300 13.21 2.57 7.67
N ALA A 301 13.85 2.35 6.52
CA ALA A 301 14.49 1.08 6.21
C ALA A 301 15.67 0.73 7.14
N THR A 302 16.23 1.73 7.84
CA THR A 302 17.37 1.56 8.76
C THR A 302 16.99 1.51 10.24
N LEU A 303 15.70 1.63 10.56
CA LEU A 303 15.22 1.75 11.94
C LEU A 303 14.84 0.41 12.59
N GLY A 304 14.80 -0.68 11.84
CA GLY A 304 14.26 -1.95 12.31
C GLY A 304 14.82 -2.45 13.65
N ASP A 305 16.13 -2.35 13.85
CA ASP A 305 16.80 -2.78 15.12
C ASP A 305 16.53 -1.85 16.31
N LYS A 306 15.98 -0.65 16.05
CA LYS A 306 15.63 0.35 17.07
C LYS A 306 14.12 0.45 17.28
N MET A 307 13.35 -0.26 16.48
CA MET A 307 11.90 -0.19 16.48
C MET A 307 11.33 -1.30 17.36
N HIS A 308 10.37 -0.96 18.22
CA HIS A 308 9.69 -1.86 19.14
C HIS A 308 8.18 -1.71 18.99
N GLY A 309 7.46 -2.82 19.24
CA GLY A 309 6.00 -2.83 19.21
C GLY A 309 5.41 -3.50 17.97
N LYS A 310 4.17 -3.21 17.71
CA LYS A 310 3.35 -3.89 16.70
C LYS A 310 2.65 -2.91 15.78
N THR A 311 2.41 -3.36 14.55
CA THR A 311 1.53 -2.69 13.58
C THR A 311 0.35 -3.60 13.25
N CYS A 312 -0.82 -3.01 13.08
CA CYS A 312 -2.07 -3.67 12.72
C CYS A 312 -2.67 -2.99 11.50
N ALA A 313 -3.03 -3.78 10.52
CA ALA A 313 -3.78 -3.34 9.35
C ALA A 313 -5.06 -4.18 9.23
N GLY A 314 -6.19 -3.56 8.88
CA GLY A 314 -7.43 -4.30 8.80
C GLY A 314 -8.60 -3.51 8.23
N THR A 315 -9.73 -4.21 8.13
CA THR A 315 -10.96 -3.69 7.54
C THR A 315 -12.13 -3.89 8.50
N LEU A 316 -12.68 -2.79 8.99
CA LEU A 316 -13.91 -2.76 9.80
C LEU A 316 -15.12 -2.78 8.87
N VAL A 317 -15.95 -3.80 9.00
CA VAL A 317 -17.15 -3.97 8.18
C VAL A 317 -18.39 -4.07 9.04
N LYS A 318 -19.45 -3.31 8.68
CA LYS A 318 -20.75 -3.29 9.37
C LYS A 318 -21.88 -3.43 8.35
N GLY A 319 -22.89 -4.24 8.70
CA GLY A 319 -24.03 -4.46 7.80
C GLY A 319 -24.94 -5.59 8.29
N LEU A 320 -25.52 -6.33 7.36
CA LEU A 320 -26.26 -7.56 7.65
C LEU A 320 -25.40 -8.77 7.33
N GLY A 321 -25.27 -9.68 8.26
CA GLY A 321 -24.64 -10.98 8.06
C GLY A 321 -25.38 -11.85 7.04
N LYS A 322 -24.76 -12.96 6.64
CA LYS A 322 -25.42 -13.96 5.76
C LYS A 322 -26.71 -14.53 6.37
N ASP A 323 -26.82 -14.51 7.68
CA ASP A 323 -28.01 -14.90 8.45
C ASP A 323 -29.11 -13.81 8.52
N GLY A 324 -28.85 -12.63 7.92
CA GLY A 324 -29.75 -11.48 7.92
C GLY A 324 -29.81 -10.68 9.23
N ASN A 325 -28.92 -10.99 10.20
CA ASN A 325 -28.83 -10.23 11.45
C ASN A 325 -27.79 -9.10 11.34
N PRO A 326 -27.96 -8.00 12.13
CA PRO A 326 -26.92 -6.99 12.25
C PRO A 326 -25.60 -7.60 12.68
N LYS A 327 -24.54 -7.28 11.97
CA LYS A 327 -23.19 -7.80 12.17
C LYS A 327 -22.17 -6.69 12.01
N ALA A 328 -21.13 -6.72 12.83
CA ALA A 328 -19.94 -5.90 12.65
C ALA A 328 -18.71 -6.73 12.99
N VAL A 329 -17.66 -6.61 12.18
CA VAL A 329 -16.39 -7.32 12.38
C VAL A 329 -15.24 -6.41 12.02
N TYR A 330 -14.09 -6.61 12.66
CA TYR A 330 -12.79 -6.11 12.24
C TYR A 330 -11.95 -7.31 11.80
N ILE A 331 -11.60 -7.35 10.50
CA ILE A 331 -10.74 -8.38 9.90
C ILE A 331 -9.37 -7.78 9.82
N TYR A 332 -8.35 -8.43 10.40
CA TYR A 332 -7.07 -7.76 10.61
C TYR A 332 -5.88 -8.72 10.60
N ASN A 333 -4.71 -8.13 10.42
CA ASN A 333 -3.40 -8.75 10.54
C ASN A 333 -2.52 -7.88 11.44
N VAL A 334 -1.82 -8.51 12.37
CA VAL A 334 -0.86 -7.84 13.26
C VAL A 334 0.53 -8.41 13.05
N VAL A 335 1.52 -7.53 12.98
CA VAL A 335 2.93 -7.89 12.88
C VAL A 335 3.72 -7.24 14.02
N ASP A 336 4.45 -8.06 14.75
CA ASP A 336 5.40 -7.66 15.80
C ASP A 336 6.77 -7.40 15.19
N ASN A 337 7.38 -6.24 15.53
CA ASN A 337 8.65 -5.84 14.94
C ASN A 337 9.83 -6.76 15.33
N GLU A 338 9.90 -7.18 16.60
CA GLU A 338 10.96 -8.09 17.04
C GLU A 338 10.86 -9.43 16.28
N TRP A 339 9.63 -9.92 16.07
CA TRP A 339 9.40 -11.14 15.31
C TRP A 339 9.84 -10.99 13.85
N SER A 340 9.45 -9.91 13.16
CA SER A 340 9.80 -9.70 11.76
C SER A 340 11.30 -9.47 11.56
N MET A 341 11.93 -8.71 12.45
CA MET A 341 13.38 -8.52 12.46
C MET A 341 14.13 -9.82 12.70
N LYS A 342 13.73 -10.63 13.70
CA LYS A 342 14.37 -11.91 14.01
C LYS A 342 14.28 -12.91 12.85
N ASN A 343 13.14 -12.98 12.18
CA ASN A 343 12.88 -14.01 11.17
C ASN A 343 13.29 -13.60 9.76
N TYR A 344 13.25 -12.30 9.45
CA TYR A 344 13.44 -11.77 8.09
C TYR A 344 14.46 -10.63 8.01
N GLY A 345 14.83 -10.00 9.14
CA GLY A 345 15.70 -8.83 9.17
C GLY A 345 15.09 -7.61 8.46
N ASN A 346 13.75 -7.50 8.52
CA ASN A 346 12.98 -6.39 7.98
C ASN A 346 12.02 -5.89 9.06
N GLN A 347 11.88 -4.56 9.20
CA GLN A 347 10.94 -3.99 10.15
C GLN A 347 9.48 -4.33 9.78
N ALA A 348 8.58 -4.28 10.77
CA ALA A 348 7.22 -4.81 10.70
C ALA A 348 6.42 -4.30 9.48
N VAL A 349 6.34 -2.99 9.27
CA VAL A 349 5.56 -2.39 8.17
C VAL A 349 6.14 -2.80 6.81
N VAL A 350 7.47 -2.79 6.67
CA VAL A 350 8.15 -3.20 5.42
C VAL A 350 7.90 -4.67 5.11
N TRP A 351 7.99 -5.55 6.11
CA TRP A 351 7.73 -6.98 5.92
C TRP A 351 6.27 -7.23 5.57
N GLN A 352 5.37 -6.59 6.31
CA GLN A 352 3.91 -6.71 6.13
C GLN A 352 3.47 -6.22 4.73
N THR A 353 4.11 -5.18 4.19
CA THR A 353 3.87 -4.73 2.81
C THR A 353 4.41 -5.73 1.79
N ALA A 354 5.63 -6.25 2.01
CA ALA A 354 6.37 -7.02 1.01
C ALA A 354 5.81 -8.44 0.77
N ILE A 355 5.10 -9.04 1.73
CA ILE A 355 4.55 -10.40 1.55
C ILE A 355 3.39 -10.43 0.54
N ASN A 356 2.59 -9.37 0.48
CA ASN A 356 1.34 -9.36 -0.28
C ASN A 356 1.55 -9.48 -1.80
N PRO A 357 2.45 -8.71 -2.44
CA PRO A 357 2.74 -8.89 -3.86
C PRO A 357 3.30 -10.29 -4.15
N LEU A 358 4.05 -10.90 -3.23
CA LEU A 358 4.56 -12.25 -3.41
C LEU A 358 3.46 -13.31 -3.36
N ILE A 359 2.52 -13.19 -2.41
CA ILE A 359 1.34 -14.07 -2.34
C ILE A 359 0.51 -13.95 -3.62
N ALA A 360 0.25 -12.73 -4.08
CA ALA A 360 -0.47 -12.49 -5.33
C ALA A 360 0.25 -13.11 -6.53
N MET A 361 1.56 -12.91 -6.66
CA MET A 361 2.37 -13.52 -7.71
C MET A 361 2.33 -15.06 -7.66
N GLU A 362 2.34 -15.67 -6.47
CA GLU A 362 2.25 -17.12 -6.32
C GLU A 362 0.88 -17.64 -6.76
N LEU A 363 -0.21 -16.97 -6.38
CA LEU A 363 -1.57 -17.31 -6.81
C LEU A 363 -1.77 -17.11 -8.33
N ILE A 364 -1.11 -16.14 -8.92
CA ILE A 364 -1.10 -15.97 -10.38
C ILE A 364 -0.27 -17.07 -11.05
N ALA A 365 0.91 -17.38 -10.52
CA ALA A 365 1.80 -18.38 -11.08
C ALA A 365 1.20 -19.79 -11.08
N ASN A 366 0.41 -20.13 -10.07
CA ASN A 366 -0.29 -21.42 -9.98
C ASN A 366 -1.67 -21.43 -10.67
N GLY A 367 -2.12 -20.29 -11.24
CA GLY A 367 -3.37 -20.14 -11.98
C GLY A 367 -4.62 -20.00 -11.11
N THR A 368 -4.49 -19.81 -9.79
CA THR A 368 -5.62 -19.55 -8.87
C THR A 368 -6.21 -18.15 -9.10
N TRP A 369 -5.35 -17.14 -9.16
CA TRP A 369 -5.74 -15.81 -9.62
C TRP A 369 -5.49 -15.67 -11.12
N LYS A 370 -6.43 -15.07 -11.84
CA LYS A 370 -6.37 -14.91 -13.30
C LYS A 370 -6.65 -13.45 -13.66
N PRO A 371 -5.68 -12.55 -13.43
CA PRO A 371 -5.85 -11.15 -13.78
C PRO A 371 -5.95 -10.94 -15.30
N ALA A 372 -6.72 -9.92 -15.70
CA ALA A 372 -6.86 -9.49 -17.09
C ALA A 372 -7.13 -7.99 -17.12
N GLY A 373 -6.42 -7.26 -17.98
CA GLY A 373 -6.52 -5.79 -17.99
C GLY A 373 -5.94 -5.18 -16.71
N ILE A 374 -6.65 -4.26 -16.07
CA ILE A 374 -6.22 -3.60 -14.83
C ILE A 374 -7.20 -3.97 -13.72
N ASN A 375 -6.68 -4.54 -12.63
CA ASN A 375 -7.47 -5.01 -11.48
C ASN A 375 -6.81 -4.60 -10.17
N GLY A 376 -7.63 -4.27 -9.17
CA GLY A 376 -7.21 -4.26 -7.77
C GLY A 376 -7.33 -5.66 -7.13
N PRO A 377 -6.83 -5.86 -5.90
CA PRO A 377 -6.88 -7.16 -5.19
C PRO A 377 -8.30 -7.66 -4.92
N GLU A 378 -9.26 -6.78 -4.72
CA GLU A 378 -10.67 -7.06 -4.45
C GLU A 378 -11.40 -7.77 -5.61
N TRP A 379 -10.77 -7.86 -6.77
CA TRP A 379 -11.31 -8.56 -7.93
C TRP A 379 -11.18 -10.09 -7.82
N PHE A 380 -10.31 -10.58 -6.96
CA PHE A 380 -9.96 -11.99 -6.90
C PHE A 380 -10.59 -12.70 -5.69
N PRO A 381 -10.73 -14.04 -5.73
CA PRO A 381 -11.17 -14.81 -4.57
C PRO A 381 -10.22 -14.55 -3.37
N ALA A 382 -10.80 -14.17 -2.23
CA ALA A 382 -10.02 -13.81 -1.05
C ALA A 382 -9.43 -15.02 -0.32
N GLN A 383 -10.20 -16.12 -0.18
CA GLN A 383 -9.81 -17.25 0.65
C GLN A 383 -8.43 -17.86 0.27
N PRO A 384 -8.09 -18.08 -1.02
CA PRO A 384 -6.77 -18.60 -1.36
C PRO A 384 -5.61 -17.69 -0.93
N PHE A 385 -5.81 -16.38 -0.92
CA PHE A 385 -4.82 -15.41 -0.42
C PHE A 385 -4.66 -15.53 1.09
N LEU A 386 -5.77 -15.61 1.81
CA LEU A 386 -5.80 -15.73 3.27
C LEU A 386 -5.23 -17.06 3.76
N ASP A 387 -5.42 -18.14 3.02
CA ASP A 387 -4.79 -19.43 3.30
C ASP A 387 -3.26 -19.32 3.15
N LEU A 388 -2.81 -18.68 2.06
CA LEU A 388 -1.39 -18.55 1.75
C LEU A 388 -0.65 -17.61 2.70
N ILE A 389 -1.30 -16.55 3.21
CA ILE A 389 -0.67 -15.62 4.17
C ILE A 389 -0.17 -16.35 5.41
N SER A 390 -0.90 -17.37 5.86
CA SER A 390 -0.49 -18.22 6.99
C SER A 390 0.77 -19.03 6.69
N GLU A 391 0.94 -19.50 5.46
CA GLU A 391 2.15 -20.21 5.02
C GLU A 391 3.37 -19.29 4.90
N TYR A 392 3.15 -17.99 4.68
CA TYR A 392 4.21 -16.98 4.71
C TYR A 392 4.62 -16.57 6.13
N GLY A 393 3.98 -17.14 7.16
CA GLY A 393 4.31 -16.91 8.57
C GLY A 393 3.58 -15.73 9.19
N SER A 394 2.54 -15.22 8.55
CA SER A 394 1.63 -14.23 9.11
C SER A 394 0.29 -14.87 9.45
N SER A 395 -0.47 -14.24 10.36
CA SER A 395 -1.81 -14.69 10.69
C SER A 395 -2.80 -13.53 10.51
N TRP A 396 -4.00 -13.87 10.08
CA TRP A 396 -5.11 -12.94 10.05
C TRP A 396 -6.20 -13.41 11.00
N HIS A 397 -7.01 -12.46 11.48
CA HIS A 397 -8.00 -12.71 12.50
C HIS A 397 -9.29 -11.94 12.23
N ILE A 398 -10.37 -12.37 12.87
CA ILE A 398 -11.65 -11.66 12.89
C ILE A 398 -11.99 -11.38 14.35
N ARG A 399 -12.27 -10.11 14.65
CA ARG A 399 -12.83 -9.69 15.94
C ARG A 399 -14.25 -9.22 15.71
N GLU A 400 -15.20 -9.77 16.46
CA GLU A 400 -16.59 -9.29 16.47
C GLU A 400 -16.63 -7.90 17.11
N GLU A 401 -17.41 -7.01 16.50
CA GLU A 401 -17.62 -5.63 16.92
C GLU A 401 -19.08 -5.35 17.20
N GLU A 402 -19.38 -4.24 17.86
CA GLU A 402 -20.78 -3.86 18.08
C GLU A 402 -21.42 -3.32 16.79
N PRO A 403 -22.53 -3.92 16.30
CA PRO A 403 -23.19 -3.50 15.06
C PRO A 403 -24.08 -2.25 15.27
N LYS A 404 -23.55 -1.21 15.94
CA LYS A 404 -24.29 0.04 16.21
C LYS A 404 -24.72 0.71 14.90
N GLY A 405 -25.99 1.14 14.85
CA GLY A 405 -26.54 1.89 13.70
C GLY A 405 -27.01 1.02 12.54
N ILE A 406 -26.88 -0.30 12.61
CA ILE A 406 -27.34 -1.22 11.55
C ILE A 406 -28.81 -1.56 11.76
N VAL A 407 -29.61 -1.31 10.72
CA VAL A 407 -31.05 -1.62 10.68
C VAL A 407 -31.29 -2.78 9.71
N LYS A 408 -32.20 -3.70 10.13
CA LYS A 408 -32.61 -4.85 9.29
C LYS A 408 -33.32 -4.44 8.03
#